data_6e316f688677521d5c554c8bdd593771
#
_entry.id   6e316f688677521d5c554c8bdd593771
#
_cell.length_a   1.000
_cell.length_b   1.000
_cell.length_c   1.000
_cell.angle_alpha   90.00
_cell.angle_beta   90.00
_cell.angle_gamma   90.00
#
_symmetry.space_group_name_H-M   'P 1'
#
loop_
_entity.id
_entity.type
_entity.pdbx_description
1 polymer ?
#
loop_
_entity_poly.entity_id
_entity_poly.type
_entity_poly.pdbx_seq_one_letter_code
_entity_poly.pdbx_strand_id
1 'polypeptide(L)'
;MENNYLLKYHDFYFHRIECLKERVKELRVKLNDDEFKQHEIVKLAARIRRADQEIIPQDPDRKEYRLRDKLKKYRRYKQGLQRYRLFFCFATHPKIILYLYLNDEKHLRKEGDKNDPYKEFKRLIKQARVSHDPNDPKIQAWIQNYRPK
;
A
#
# COMPACT_ATOMS: atom_id res chain seq x y z
N MET A 1 -20.10 0.09 11.16
CA MET A 1 -19.95 1.54 11.00
C MET A 1 -19.29 1.87 9.69
N GLU A 2 -19.91 2.80 8.99
CA GLU A 2 -19.30 3.28 7.76
C GLU A 2 -18.06 4.10 8.10
N ASN A 3 -16.96 3.81 7.42
CA ASN A 3 -15.83 4.71 7.49
C ASN A 3 -16.06 5.84 6.47
N ASN A 4 -15.72 7.03 6.86
CA ASN A 4 -15.95 8.24 6.05
C ASN A 4 -14.68 8.74 5.37
N TYR A 5 -13.66 7.88 5.27
CA TYR A 5 -12.42 8.25 4.61
C TYR A 5 -12.54 8.14 3.11
N LEU A 6 -12.11 9.18 2.41
CA LEU A 6 -11.92 9.13 0.97
C LEU A 6 -10.59 8.43 0.69
N LEU A 7 -10.62 7.37 -0.12
CA LEU A 7 -9.43 6.59 -0.42
C LEU A 7 -8.79 7.09 -1.71
N LYS A 8 -7.51 7.43 -1.64
CA LYS A 8 -6.73 7.89 -2.79
C LYS A 8 -5.49 7.02 -2.95
N TYR A 9 -4.98 6.97 -4.17
CA TYR A 9 -3.88 6.09 -4.54
C TYR A 9 -2.81 6.89 -5.26
N HIS A 10 -1.59 6.90 -4.68
CA HIS A 10 -0.42 7.44 -5.37
C HIS A 10 -0.07 6.51 -6.53
N ASP A 11 0.49 7.06 -7.61
CA ASP A 11 0.88 6.29 -8.79
C ASP A 11 1.73 5.06 -8.48
N PHE A 12 2.66 5.16 -7.53
CA PHE A 12 3.49 4.02 -7.12
C PHE A 12 2.64 2.87 -6.59
N TYR A 13 1.67 3.18 -5.75
CA TYR A 13 0.76 2.18 -5.19
C TYR A 13 -0.19 1.64 -6.26
N PHE A 14 -0.80 2.56 -7.01
CA PHE A 14 -1.75 2.22 -8.08
C PHE A 14 -1.11 1.27 -9.10
N HIS A 15 0.09 1.61 -9.59
CA HIS A 15 0.80 0.78 -10.56
C HIS A 15 1.10 -0.62 -9.99
N ARG A 16 1.51 -0.67 -8.74
CA ARG A 16 1.79 -1.95 -8.06
C ARG A 16 0.55 -2.82 -7.97
N ILE A 17 -0.61 -2.23 -7.64
CA ILE A 17 -1.89 -2.94 -7.58
C ILE A 17 -2.28 -3.46 -8.97
N GLU A 18 -2.10 -2.65 -10.01
CA GLU A 18 -2.39 -3.07 -11.38
C GLU A 18 -1.51 -4.26 -11.80
N CYS A 19 -0.24 -4.25 -11.43
CA CYS A 19 0.67 -5.37 -11.68
C CYS A 19 0.20 -6.65 -10.97
N LEU A 20 -0.24 -6.53 -9.72
CA LEU A 20 -0.78 -7.67 -8.98
C LEU A 20 -2.05 -8.23 -9.62
N LYS A 21 -2.96 -7.35 -10.06
CA LYS A 21 -4.18 -7.78 -10.75
C LYS A 21 -3.87 -8.55 -12.03
N GLU A 22 -2.92 -8.07 -12.82
CA GLU A 22 -2.51 -8.76 -14.05
C GLU A 22 -1.92 -10.13 -13.74
N ARG A 23 -1.10 -10.21 -12.72
CA ARG A 23 -0.51 -11.49 -12.28
C ARG A 23 -1.60 -12.49 -11.84
N VAL A 24 -2.59 -12.01 -11.10
CA VAL A 24 -3.72 -12.85 -10.65
C VAL A 24 -4.51 -13.36 -11.86
N LYS A 25 -4.78 -12.51 -12.86
CA LYS A 25 -5.46 -12.92 -14.08
C LYS A 25 -4.69 -14.00 -14.83
N GLU A 26 -3.37 -13.87 -14.97
CA GLU A 26 -2.53 -14.89 -15.60
C GLU A 26 -2.64 -16.24 -14.88
N LEU A 27 -2.59 -16.20 -13.55
CA LEU A 27 -2.69 -17.41 -12.73
C LEU A 27 -4.07 -18.05 -12.84
N ARG A 28 -5.12 -17.24 -12.96
CA ARG A 28 -6.49 -17.73 -13.12
C ARG A 28 -6.64 -18.57 -14.38
N VAL A 29 -5.96 -18.20 -15.46
CA VAL A 29 -5.97 -18.94 -16.73
C VAL A 29 -5.14 -20.21 -16.64
N LYS A 30 -4.00 -20.19 -15.94
CA LYS A 30 -3.03 -21.29 -15.91
C LYS A 30 -3.34 -22.37 -14.88
N LEU A 31 -4.01 -22.02 -13.77
CA LEU A 31 -4.18 -22.94 -12.64
C LEU A 31 -5.63 -23.39 -12.52
N ASN A 32 -5.83 -24.59 -11.95
CA ASN A 32 -7.16 -25.03 -11.55
C ASN A 32 -7.61 -24.24 -10.29
N ASP A 33 -8.88 -24.40 -9.90
CA ASP A 33 -9.47 -23.64 -8.79
C ASP A 33 -8.69 -23.82 -7.48
N ASP A 34 -8.30 -25.05 -7.15
CA ASP A 34 -7.59 -25.32 -5.88
C ASP A 34 -6.21 -24.72 -5.88
N GLU A 35 -5.45 -24.90 -6.98
CA GLU A 35 -4.12 -24.33 -7.14
C GLU A 35 -4.17 -22.81 -7.09
N PHE A 36 -5.15 -22.21 -7.76
CA PHE A 36 -5.34 -20.77 -7.79
C PHE A 36 -5.55 -20.22 -6.39
N LYS A 37 -6.48 -20.78 -5.63
CA LYS A 37 -6.80 -20.34 -4.26
C LYS A 37 -5.61 -20.46 -3.31
N GLN A 38 -4.73 -21.42 -3.55
CA GLN A 38 -3.56 -21.66 -2.69
C GLN A 38 -2.33 -20.85 -3.08
N HIS A 39 -2.33 -20.21 -4.25
CA HIS A 39 -1.16 -19.48 -4.74
C HIS A 39 -0.87 -18.25 -3.88
N GLU A 40 0.40 -18.07 -3.53
CA GLU A 40 0.86 -16.97 -2.65
C GLU A 40 0.48 -15.59 -3.17
N ILE A 41 0.61 -15.37 -4.48
CA ILE A 41 0.28 -14.07 -5.10
C ILE A 41 -1.22 -13.79 -5.02
N VAL A 42 -2.06 -14.81 -5.20
CA VAL A 42 -3.52 -14.66 -5.11
C VAL A 42 -3.91 -14.31 -3.67
N LYS A 43 -3.30 -14.99 -2.70
CA LYS A 43 -3.53 -14.69 -1.28
C LYS A 43 -3.06 -13.30 -0.90
N LEU A 44 -1.89 -12.90 -1.38
CA LEU A 44 -1.33 -11.57 -1.13
C LEU A 44 -2.23 -10.48 -1.69
N ALA A 45 -2.66 -10.61 -2.93
CA ALA A 45 -3.56 -9.65 -3.57
C ALA A 45 -4.86 -9.48 -2.79
N ALA A 46 -5.45 -10.59 -2.34
CA ALA A 46 -6.67 -10.57 -1.54
C ALA A 46 -6.47 -9.87 -0.19
N ARG A 47 -5.34 -10.12 0.48
CA ARG A 47 -5.02 -9.50 1.76
C ARG A 47 -4.77 -8.00 1.64
N ILE A 48 -4.07 -7.59 0.60
CA ILE A 48 -3.82 -6.17 0.33
C ILE A 48 -5.15 -5.45 0.06
N ARG A 49 -5.99 -6.05 -0.76
CA ARG A 49 -7.30 -5.48 -1.09
C ARG A 49 -8.17 -5.31 0.15
N ARG A 50 -8.19 -6.32 0.99
CA ARG A 50 -8.92 -6.26 2.25
C ARG A 50 -8.35 -5.18 3.17
N ALA A 51 -7.03 -5.06 3.22
CA ALA A 51 -6.37 -4.04 4.04
C ALA A 51 -6.75 -2.64 3.58
N ASP A 52 -6.61 -2.34 2.29
CA ASP A 52 -6.81 -0.98 1.79
C ASP A 52 -8.29 -0.57 1.70
N GLN A 53 -9.20 -1.52 1.53
CA GLN A 53 -10.64 -1.22 1.40
C GLN A 53 -11.41 -1.33 2.71
N GLU A 54 -11.00 -2.20 3.62
CA GLU A 54 -11.78 -2.52 4.82
C GLU A 54 -11.04 -2.26 6.12
N ILE A 55 -9.82 -2.76 6.27
CA ILE A 55 -9.14 -2.77 7.57
C ILE A 55 -8.58 -1.41 7.93
N ILE A 56 -7.74 -0.84 7.05
CA ILE A 56 -7.11 0.46 7.31
C ILE A 56 -8.14 1.57 7.45
N PRO A 57 -9.20 1.65 6.60
CA PRO A 57 -10.19 2.70 6.73
C PRO A 57 -10.98 2.72 8.04
N GLN A 58 -11.04 1.61 8.76
CA GLN A 58 -11.71 1.57 10.07
C GLN A 58 -10.98 2.45 11.09
N ASP A 59 -9.66 2.45 11.05
CA ASP A 59 -8.83 3.29 11.92
C ASP A 59 -7.41 3.37 11.37
N PRO A 60 -7.09 4.38 10.55
CA PRO A 60 -5.75 4.52 9.97
C PRO A 60 -4.68 4.93 10.99
N ASP A 61 -5.06 5.35 12.17
CA ASP A 61 -4.13 5.78 13.22
C ASP A 61 -3.87 4.70 14.27
N ARG A 62 -4.12 3.44 13.95
CA ARG A 62 -3.83 2.36 14.89
C ARG A 62 -2.36 2.39 15.31
N LYS A 63 -2.12 2.06 16.56
CA LYS A 63 -0.79 2.04 17.15
C LYS A 63 0.20 1.19 16.35
N GLU A 64 -0.24 0.02 15.88
CA GLU A 64 0.61 -0.91 15.14
C GLU A 64 1.00 -0.39 13.75
N TYR A 65 0.35 0.66 13.24
CA TYR A 65 0.70 1.27 11.95
C TYR A 65 1.73 2.38 12.09
N ARG A 66 2.02 2.82 13.30
CA ARG A 66 2.91 3.96 13.56
C ARG A 66 4.36 3.59 13.35
N LEU A 67 5.09 4.52 12.77
CA LEU A 67 6.51 4.40 12.51
C LEU A 67 7.29 5.40 13.37
N ARG A 68 8.62 5.29 13.37
CA ARG A 68 9.51 6.10 14.21
C ARG A 68 10.46 6.95 13.38
N ASP A 69 11.14 7.89 14.05
CA ASP A 69 12.23 8.70 13.51
C ASP A 69 11.81 9.45 12.24
N LYS A 70 12.54 9.28 11.14
CA LYS A 70 12.27 9.97 9.89
C LYS A 70 10.93 9.59 9.25
N LEU A 71 10.36 8.45 9.64
CA LEU A 71 9.11 7.94 9.10
C LEU A 71 7.89 8.21 10.00
N LYS A 72 8.06 8.91 11.11
CA LYS A 72 7.00 9.10 12.13
C LYS A 72 5.71 9.74 11.64
N LYS A 73 5.76 10.49 10.54
CA LYS A 73 4.57 11.13 9.96
C LYS A 73 3.84 10.23 8.96
N TYR A 74 4.41 9.07 8.67
CA TYR A 74 3.83 8.07 7.79
C TYR A 74 3.28 6.91 8.59
N ARG A 75 2.53 6.05 7.92
CA ARG A 75 1.96 4.83 8.51
C ARG A 75 2.33 3.64 7.65
N ARG A 76 2.33 2.46 8.24
CA ARG A 76 2.67 1.22 7.55
C ARG A 76 1.76 0.10 8.02
N TYR A 77 1.24 -0.66 7.07
CA TYR A 77 0.49 -1.90 7.32
C TYR A 77 1.35 -3.10 6.93
N LYS A 78 1.45 -4.09 7.82
CA LYS A 78 2.23 -5.31 7.57
C LYS A 78 1.51 -6.60 7.96
N GLN A 79 0.42 -6.55 8.67
CA GLN A 79 -0.27 -7.73 9.21
C GLN A 79 -0.71 -8.67 8.09
N GLY A 80 -0.18 -9.90 8.12
CA GLY A 80 -0.48 -10.92 7.11
C GLY A 80 0.19 -10.73 5.76
N LEU A 81 1.06 -9.73 5.62
CA LEU A 81 1.73 -9.44 4.35
C LEU A 81 3.13 -10.05 4.23
N GLN A 82 3.57 -10.79 5.24
CA GLN A 82 4.90 -11.43 5.29
C GLN A 82 6.01 -10.40 5.09
N ARG A 83 6.71 -10.44 3.96
CA ARG A 83 7.82 -9.51 3.66
C ARG A 83 7.39 -8.30 2.85
N TYR A 84 6.09 -8.14 2.62
CA TYR A 84 5.54 -6.95 1.95
C TYR A 84 5.10 -5.92 2.97
N ARG A 85 5.22 -4.63 2.61
CA ARG A 85 4.87 -3.50 3.47
C ARG A 85 4.08 -2.48 2.67
N LEU A 86 2.96 -2.04 3.23
CA LEU A 86 2.09 -1.04 2.62
C LEU A 86 2.26 0.27 3.39
N PHE A 87 2.75 1.31 2.72
CA PHE A 87 2.95 2.62 3.34
C PHE A 87 1.84 3.57 2.92
N PHE A 88 1.35 4.34 3.89
CA PHE A 88 0.27 5.28 3.65
C PHE A 88 0.38 6.49 4.57
N CYS A 89 -0.43 7.50 4.28
CA CYS A 89 -0.64 8.63 5.16
C CYS A 89 -2.13 8.95 5.17
N PHE A 90 -2.55 9.79 6.12
CA PHE A 90 -3.96 10.16 6.21
C PHE A 90 -4.13 11.55 6.78
N ALA A 91 -5.30 12.14 6.56
CA ALA A 91 -5.73 13.40 7.14
C ALA A 91 -7.14 13.21 7.69
N THR A 92 -7.51 14.05 8.65
CA THR A 92 -8.83 13.99 9.30
C THR A 92 -9.74 15.15 8.92
N HIS A 93 -9.20 16.21 8.30
CA HIS A 93 -9.94 17.39 7.85
C HIS A 93 -9.43 17.86 6.50
N PRO A 94 -9.97 17.36 5.37
CA PRO A 94 -10.97 16.30 5.25
C PRO A 94 -10.41 14.91 5.54
N LYS A 95 -11.29 13.94 5.77
CA LYS A 95 -10.89 12.56 6.02
C LYS A 95 -10.44 11.91 4.72
N ILE A 96 -9.13 11.74 4.58
CA ILE A 96 -8.50 11.14 3.39
C ILE A 96 -7.45 10.14 3.85
N ILE A 97 -7.42 8.97 3.20
CA ILE A 97 -6.30 8.03 3.30
C ILE A 97 -5.65 7.98 1.92
N LEU A 98 -4.35 8.20 1.88
CA LEU A 98 -3.55 8.12 0.65
C LEU A 98 -2.58 6.94 0.77
N TYR A 99 -2.79 5.93 -0.06
CA TYR A 99 -1.87 4.79 -0.16
C TYR A 99 -0.70 5.20 -1.05
N LEU A 100 0.52 5.10 -0.52
CA LEU A 100 1.70 5.69 -1.13
C LEU A 100 2.58 4.67 -1.85
N TYR A 101 2.82 3.51 -1.23
CA TYR A 101 3.82 2.58 -1.73
C TYR A 101 3.57 1.18 -1.21
N LEU A 102 3.74 0.20 -2.08
CA LEU A 102 3.79 -1.21 -1.74
C LEU A 102 4.98 -1.81 -2.48
N ASN A 103 5.86 -2.49 -1.77
CA ASN A 103 7.04 -3.07 -2.39
C ASN A 103 6.69 -4.27 -3.30
N ASP A 104 7.56 -4.51 -4.25
CA ASP A 104 7.49 -5.67 -5.13
C ASP A 104 8.42 -6.78 -4.63
N GLU A 105 8.51 -7.89 -5.40
CA GLU A 105 9.34 -9.04 -5.06
C GLU A 105 10.84 -8.76 -5.11
N LYS A 106 11.27 -7.66 -5.73
CA LYS A 106 12.67 -7.22 -5.77
C LYS A 106 13.06 -6.42 -4.52
N HIS A 107 12.07 -5.97 -3.75
CA HIS A 107 12.24 -5.11 -2.59
C HIS A 107 11.60 -5.73 -1.34
N LEU A 108 11.75 -7.03 -1.14
CA LEU A 108 11.19 -7.72 0.01
C LEU A 108 11.87 -7.27 1.31
N ARG A 109 11.12 -7.23 2.40
CA ARG A 109 11.62 -6.81 3.70
C ARG A 109 12.78 -7.70 4.14
N LYS A 110 13.95 -7.09 4.30
CA LYS A 110 15.14 -7.74 4.82
C LYS A 110 16.02 -6.67 5.49
N GLU A 111 16.17 -6.77 6.79
CA GLU A 111 16.95 -5.82 7.56
C GLU A 111 18.39 -5.74 7.04
N GLY A 112 18.86 -4.51 6.81
CA GLY A 112 20.22 -4.28 6.31
C GLY A 112 20.36 -4.38 4.80
N ASP A 113 19.37 -4.92 4.09
CA ASP A 113 19.41 -5.04 2.63
C ASP A 113 19.19 -3.69 1.96
N LYS A 114 19.97 -3.40 0.91
CA LYS A 114 19.84 -2.14 0.16
C LYS A 114 18.49 -1.98 -0.54
N ASN A 115 17.82 -3.09 -0.83
CA ASN A 115 16.53 -3.12 -1.51
C ASN A 115 15.34 -3.25 -0.53
N ASP A 116 15.58 -3.16 0.77
CA ASP A 116 14.54 -3.23 1.77
C ASP A 116 13.48 -2.13 1.56
N PRO A 117 12.17 -2.44 1.69
CA PRO A 117 11.12 -1.45 1.42
C PRO A 117 11.20 -0.18 2.26
N TYR A 118 11.70 -0.25 3.50
CA TYR A 118 11.86 0.95 4.32
C TYR A 118 12.92 1.88 3.74
N LYS A 119 14.00 1.33 3.20
CA LYS A 119 15.05 2.13 2.54
C LYS A 119 14.53 2.74 1.25
N GLU A 120 13.79 1.96 0.46
CA GLU A 120 13.19 2.44 -0.77
C GLU A 120 12.22 3.58 -0.49
N PHE A 121 11.36 3.41 0.51
CA PHE A 121 10.40 4.45 0.88
C PHE A 121 11.11 5.74 1.34
N LYS A 122 12.19 5.62 2.12
CA LYS A 122 13.00 6.78 2.51
C LYS A 122 13.59 7.50 1.30
N ARG A 123 13.99 6.77 0.27
CA ARG A 123 14.47 7.37 -0.99
C ARG A 123 13.37 8.18 -1.67
N LEU A 124 12.15 7.65 -1.72
CA LEU A 124 11.01 8.36 -2.30
C LEU A 124 10.71 9.66 -1.56
N ILE A 125 10.82 9.65 -0.24
CA ILE A 125 10.67 10.85 0.59
C ILE A 125 11.75 11.85 0.26
N LYS A 126 13.00 11.42 0.22
CA LYS A 126 14.15 12.28 -0.07
C LYS A 126 14.04 12.92 -1.46
N GLN A 127 13.48 12.21 -2.43
CA GLN A 127 13.25 12.70 -3.78
C GLN A 127 12.01 13.59 -3.90
N ALA A 128 11.31 13.84 -2.79
CA ALA A 128 10.07 14.63 -2.74
C ALA A 128 8.95 14.05 -3.64
N ARG A 129 8.94 12.73 -3.85
CA ARG A 129 7.95 12.06 -4.69
C ARG A 129 6.72 11.59 -3.90
N VAL A 130 6.82 11.52 -2.58
CA VAL A 130 5.71 11.22 -1.67
C VAL A 130 5.68 12.28 -0.58
N SER A 131 4.53 12.43 0.08
CA SER A 131 4.34 13.35 1.20
C SER A 131 3.49 12.66 2.28
N HIS A 132 3.67 13.09 3.52
CA HIS A 132 2.83 12.64 4.63
C HIS A 132 1.48 13.36 4.66
N ASP A 133 1.29 14.37 3.83
CA ASP A 133 0.05 15.13 3.73
C ASP A 133 -0.67 14.76 2.42
N PRO A 134 -1.85 14.11 2.49
CA PRO A 134 -2.60 13.76 1.28
C PRO A 134 -2.99 14.97 0.42
N ASN A 135 -3.02 16.15 1.02
CA ASN A 135 -3.40 17.38 0.34
C ASN A 135 -2.21 18.22 -0.14
N ASP A 136 -0.98 17.70 0.00
CA ASP A 136 0.22 18.40 -0.43
C ASP A 136 0.14 18.72 -1.93
N PRO A 137 0.21 20.02 -2.33
CA PRO A 137 0.13 20.39 -3.74
C PRO A 137 1.22 19.77 -4.61
N LYS A 138 2.37 19.49 -4.03
CA LYS A 138 3.54 18.96 -4.76
C LYS A 138 3.31 17.56 -5.32
N ILE A 139 2.40 16.78 -4.74
CA ILE A 139 2.21 15.39 -5.15
C ILE A 139 0.85 15.14 -5.83
N GLN A 140 0.00 16.16 -6.00
CA GLN A 140 -1.35 15.96 -6.54
C GLN A 140 -1.34 15.35 -7.95
N ALA A 141 -0.33 15.67 -8.75
CA ALA A 141 -0.21 15.11 -10.10
C ALA A 141 0.00 13.60 -10.12
N TRP A 142 0.48 13.02 -9.02
CA TRP A 142 0.74 11.57 -8.90
C TRP A 142 -0.39 10.82 -8.19
N ILE A 143 -1.51 11.47 -7.87
CA ILE A 143 -2.61 10.84 -7.14
C ILE A 143 -3.72 10.44 -8.10
N GLN A 144 -4.11 9.16 -8.02
CA GLN A 144 -5.20 8.60 -8.81
C GLN A 144 -6.47 8.52 -7.97
N ASN A 145 -7.59 8.91 -8.57
CA ASN A 145 -8.92 8.72 -7.98
C ASN A 145 -9.44 7.34 -8.38
N TYR A 146 -8.79 6.30 -7.85
CA TYR A 146 -9.16 4.93 -8.16
C TYR A 146 -10.47 4.56 -7.45
N ARG A 147 -11.40 3.99 -8.23
CA ARG A 147 -12.63 3.42 -7.67
C ARG A 147 -12.65 1.94 -7.98
N PRO A 148 -12.47 1.09 -6.97
CA PRO A 148 -12.56 -0.35 -7.17
C PRO A 148 -13.98 -0.72 -7.59
N LYS A 149 -14.06 -1.61 -8.54
CA LYS A 149 -15.34 -2.17 -8.97
C LYS A 149 -15.73 -3.30 -8.02
#